data_5f6409a1ca69a13111aa7383b68783a4
#
_entry.id   5f6409a1ca69a13111aa7383b68783a4
#
_cell.length_a   1.000
_cell.length_b   1.000
_cell.length_c   1.000
_cell.angle_alpha   90.00
_cell.angle_beta   90.00
_cell.angle_gamma   90.00
#
_symmetry.space_group_name_H-M   'P 1'
#
loop_
_entity.id
_entity.type
_entity.pdbx_description
1 polymer ?
#
loop_
_entity_poly.entity_id
_entity_poly.type
_entity_poly.pdbx_seq_one_letter_code
_entity_poly.pdbx_strand_id
1 'polypeptide(L)'
;MGKEQKAVCVIAWPAGHSRSPLIHNYWIKQHKLDAEYRREAVPPDKFPEFITHLHDHGYIGANITVPHKETALKLTEPDERARAVGAANALWYKDSRLRSTNTDVEGFLANLDAVTPGWDRGLSTAVVLGAGGGAR
;
A
#
# COMPACT_ATOMS: atom_id res chain seq x y z
N MET A 1 25.06 -14.75 -15.20
CA MET A 1 24.28 -13.54 -14.82
C MET A 1 23.21 -13.98 -13.83
N GLY A 2 23.37 -13.63 -12.56
CA GLY A 2 22.35 -13.93 -11.55
C GLY A 2 21.05 -13.20 -11.89
N LYS A 3 19.89 -13.87 -11.80
CA LYS A 3 18.61 -13.19 -11.85
C LYS A 3 18.60 -12.15 -10.74
N GLU A 4 18.40 -10.90 -11.08
CA GLU A 4 18.22 -9.84 -10.09
C GLU A 4 16.98 -10.17 -9.26
N GLN A 5 17.17 -10.31 -7.94
CA GLN A 5 16.08 -10.68 -7.04
C GLN A 5 15.01 -9.58 -7.05
N LYS A 6 13.76 -9.96 -7.26
CA LYS A 6 12.64 -9.01 -7.26
C LYS A 6 12.45 -8.41 -5.87
N ALA A 7 12.42 -7.08 -5.77
CA ALA A 7 12.17 -6.39 -4.53
C ALA A 7 10.86 -5.62 -4.56
N VAL A 8 10.17 -5.62 -3.41
CA VAL A 8 9.02 -4.76 -3.11
C VAL A 8 9.25 -4.12 -1.75
N CYS A 9 8.58 -3.02 -1.46
CA CYS A 9 8.76 -2.32 -0.19
C CYS A 9 7.46 -1.75 0.37
N VAL A 10 7.49 -1.37 1.65
CA VAL A 10 6.57 -0.41 2.23
C VAL A 10 7.26 0.94 2.33
N ILE A 11 6.59 1.99 1.87
CA ILE A 11 7.08 3.36 1.93
C ILE A 11 6.24 4.14 2.94
N ALA A 12 6.92 4.75 3.92
CA ALA A 12 6.32 5.50 5.01
C ALA A 12 7.25 6.60 5.53
N TRP A 13 6.71 7.50 6.35
CA TRP A 13 7.51 8.44 7.13
C TRP A 13 6.84 8.74 8.47
N PRO A 14 7.45 8.32 9.60
CA PRO A 14 8.57 7.38 9.71
C PRO A 14 8.16 5.94 9.34
N ALA A 15 9.11 5.09 8.92
CA ALA A 15 8.84 3.72 8.51
C ALA A 15 9.09 2.66 9.61
N GLY A 16 9.77 3.04 10.68
CA GLY A 16 10.29 2.12 11.72
C GLY A 16 9.23 1.19 12.36
N HIS A 17 7.98 1.66 12.44
CA HIS A 17 6.89 0.93 13.09
C HIS A 17 6.21 -0.12 12.18
N SER A 18 6.44 -0.07 10.87
CA SER A 18 5.79 -1.00 9.95
C SER A 18 6.22 -2.44 10.19
N ARG A 19 5.25 -3.32 10.35
CA ARG A 19 5.44 -4.78 10.44
C ARG A 19 5.28 -5.49 9.09
N SER A 20 4.99 -4.74 8.03
CA SER A 20 4.81 -5.32 6.69
C SER A 20 5.98 -6.18 6.22
N PRO A 21 7.26 -5.79 6.42
CA PRO A 21 8.38 -6.64 6.03
C PRO A 21 8.40 -8.00 6.74
N LEU A 22 8.01 -8.04 8.00
CA LEU A 22 7.95 -9.29 8.77
C LEU A 22 6.90 -10.24 8.17
N ILE A 23 5.72 -9.72 7.88
CA ILE A 23 4.59 -10.51 7.36
C ILE A 23 4.86 -10.96 5.92
N HIS A 24 5.25 -10.03 5.04
CA HIS A 24 5.45 -10.35 3.62
C HIS A 24 6.66 -11.26 3.40
N ASN A 25 7.77 -11.06 4.10
CA ASN A 25 8.92 -11.96 3.99
C ASN A 25 8.60 -13.37 4.53
N TYR A 26 7.75 -13.48 5.53
CA TYR A 26 7.24 -14.79 5.96
C TYR A 26 6.46 -15.48 4.82
N TRP A 27 5.54 -14.78 4.16
CA TRP A 27 4.79 -15.34 3.02
C TRP A 27 5.68 -15.64 1.82
N ILE A 28 6.59 -14.74 1.47
CA ILE A 28 7.59 -14.95 0.41
C ILE A 28 8.34 -16.27 0.63
N LYS A 29 8.80 -16.50 1.86
CA LYS A 29 9.46 -17.75 2.24
C LYS A 29 8.54 -18.95 2.17
N GLN A 30 7.32 -18.87 2.69
CA GLN A 30 6.33 -19.96 2.66
C GLN A 30 5.99 -20.39 1.23
N HIS A 31 5.84 -19.43 0.32
CA HIS A 31 5.51 -19.67 -1.08
C HIS A 31 6.74 -19.86 -1.97
N LYS A 32 7.96 -19.89 -1.40
CA LYS A 32 9.23 -20.09 -2.12
C LYS A 32 9.39 -19.11 -3.29
N LEU A 33 8.99 -17.86 -3.09
CA LEU A 33 9.13 -16.81 -4.11
C LEU A 33 10.57 -16.27 -4.09
N ASP A 34 11.13 -16.02 -5.28
CA ASP A 34 12.43 -15.34 -5.44
C ASP A 34 12.21 -13.82 -5.38
N ALA A 35 11.99 -13.34 -4.17
CA ALA A 35 11.68 -11.94 -3.90
C ALA A 35 12.09 -11.57 -2.47
N GLU A 36 12.15 -10.27 -2.19
CA GLU A 36 12.26 -9.75 -0.84
C GLU A 36 11.34 -8.54 -0.62
N TYR A 37 10.96 -8.32 0.62
CA TYR A 37 10.16 -7.18 1.02
C TYR A 37 10.94 -6.28 1.99
N ARG A 38 11.14 -5.02 1.59
CA ARG A 38 11.96 -4.02 2.29
C ARG A 38 11.11 -2.93 2.94
N ARG A 39 11.76 -2.08 3.71
CA ARG A 39 11.18 -0.89 4.33
C ARG A 39 11.94 0.34 3.86
N GLU A 40 11.19 1.34 3.36
CA GLU A 40 11.74 2.62 2.93
C GLU A 40 11.17 3.76 3.76
N ALA A 41 12.05 4.49 4.43
CA ALA A 41 11.71 5.70 5.16
C ALA A 41 11.96 6.90 4.26
N VAL A 42 10.91 7.37 3.58
CA VAL A 42 11.01 8.45 2.60
C VAL A 42 10.26 9.68 3.13
N PRO A 43 10.96 10.82 3.38
CA PRO A 43 10.31 12.06 3.78
C PRO A 43 9.32 12.57 2.74
N PRO A 44 8.28 13.34 3.12
CA PRO A 44 7.25 13.80 2.19
C PRO A 44 7.76 14.62 1.02
N ASP A 45 8.79 15.43 1.22
CA ASP A 45 9.43 16.26 0.19
C ASP A 45 10.22 15.43 -0.84
N LYS A 46 10.69 14.24 -0.46
CA LYS A 46 11.42 13.30 -1.33
C LYS A 46 10.54 12.23 -1.98
N PHE A 47 9.33 12.06 -1.48
CA PHE A 47 8.44 11.01 -1.95
C PHE A 47 8.10 11.09 -3.45
N PRO A 48 7.79 12.26 -4.05
CA PRO A 48 7.50 12.35 -5.49
C PRO A 48 8.66 11.87 -6.35
N GLU A 49 9.88 12.28 -6.04
CA GLU A 49 11.09 11.86 -6.75
C GLU A 49 11.32 10.35 -6.60
N PHE A 50 11.21 9.84 -5.38
CA PHE A 50 11.40 8.41 -5.09
C PHE A 50 10.42 7.53 -5.87
N ILE A 51 9.13 7.90 -5.91
CA ILE A 51 8.10 7.14 -6.62
C ILE A 51 8.33 7.17 -8.14
N THR A 52 8.71 8.30 -8.69
CA THR A 52 9.00 8.42 -10.14
C THR A 52 10.14 7.51 -10.55
N HIS A 53 11.10 7.30 -9.68
CA HIS A 53 12.29 6.45 -9.91
C HIS A 53 12.22 5.11 -9.14
N LEU A 54 11.02 4.65 -8.78
CA LEU A 54 10.85 3.42 -7.98
C LEU A 54 11.54 2.21 -8.59
N HIS A 55 11.49 2.08 -9.91
CA HIS A 55 12.17 1.00 -10.65
C HIS A 55 13.71 1.13 -10.56
N ASP A 56 14.24 2.35 -10.64
CA ASP A 56 15.68 2.60 -10.55
C ASP A 56 16.24 2.28 -9.17
N HIS A 57 15.39 2.31 -8.14
CA HIS A 57 15.69 1.83 -6.79
C HIS A 57 15.59 0.30 -6.64
N GLY A 58 15.31 -0.43 -7.74
CA GLY A 58 15.24 -1.89 -7.77
C GLY A 58 13.89 -2.47 -7.33
N TYR A 59 12.83 -1.66 -7.27
CA TYR A 59 11.51 -2.12 -6.86
C TYR A 59 10.57 -2.37 -8.03
N ILE A 60 9.85 -3.50 -7.98
CA ILE A 60 8.80 -3.85 -8.94
C ILE A 60 7.40 -3.38 -8.50
N GLY A 61 7.29 -2.88 -7.28
CA GLY A 61 6.06 -2.36 -6.68
C GLY A 61 6.29 -1.97 -5.24
N ALA A 62 5.29 -1.34 -4.63
CA ALA A 62 5.37 -0.88 -3.25
C ALA A 62 4.00 -0.85 -2.57
N ASN A 63 3.99 -1.01 -1.25
CA ASN A 63 2.88 -0.56 -0.42
C ASN A 63 3.16 0.85 0.08
N ILE A 64 2.13 1.66 0.14
CA ILE A 64 2.19 3.04 0.59
C ILE A 64 1.38 3.19 1.88
N THR A 65 1.97 3.85 2.86
CA THR A 65 1.26 4.21 4.08
C THR A 65 1.48 5.68 4.45
N VAL A 66 1.16 6.06 5.66
CA VAL A 66 1.21 7.45 6.14
C VAL A 66 2.62 8.05 5.92
N PRO A 67 2.72 9.28 5.39
CA PRO A 67 1.66 10.22 5.00
C PRO A 67 1.39 10.25 3.49
N HIS A 68 1.82 9.27 2.72
CA HIS A 68 2.02 9.34 1.28
C HIS A 68 0.84 8.89 0.40
N LYS A 69 -0.22 8.29 0.96
CA LYS A 69 -1.29 7.64 0.18
C LYS A 69 -2.01 8.57 -0.81
N GLU A 70 -2.25 9.82 -0.43
CA GLU A 70 -2.91 10.81 -1.30
C GLU A 70 -1.96 11.30 -2.40
N THR A 71 -0.68 11.47 -2.09
CA THR A 71 0.33 11.86 -3.07
C THR A 71 0.58 10.73 -4.06
N ALA A 72 0.63 9.48 -3.59
CA ALA A 72 0.76 8.31 -4.44
C ALA A 72 -0.36 8.20 -5.48
N LEU A 73 -1.61 8.48 -5.07
CA LEU A 73 -2.74 8.52 -6.00
C LEU A 73 -2.52 9.49 -7.17
N LYS A 74 -1.96 10.67 -6.88
CA LYS A 74 -1.73 11.74 -7.87
C LYS A 74 -0.57 11.44 -8.83
N LEU A 75 0.38 10.62 -8.40
CA LEU A 75 1.61 10.32 -9.15
C LEU A 75 1.54 9.00 -9.92
N THR A 76 0.43 8.29 -9.86
CA THR A 76 0.25 6.98 -10.48
C THR A 76 -1.02 6.92 -11.32
N GLU A 77 -1.24 5.79 -12.02
CA GLU A 77 -2.51 5.50 -12.67
C GLU A 77 -3.43 4.72 -11.72
N PRO A 78 -4.31 5.40 -10.97
CA PRO A 78 -5.18 4.73 -10.01
C PRO A 78 -6.35 4.02 -10.69
N ASP A 79 -6.74 2.88 -10.13
CA ASP A 79 -7.98 2.22 -10.46
C ASP A 79 -9.21 2.95 -9.84
N GLU A 80 -10.42 2.42 -10.09
CA GLU A 80 -11.66 3.00 -9.58
C GLU A 80 -11.72 3.00 -8.04
N ARG A 81 -11.18 1.97 -7.39
CA ARG A 81 -11.15 1.86 -5.92
C ARG A 81 -10.29 2.96 -5.30
N ALA A 82 -9.07 3.14 -5.79
CA ALA A 82 -8.18 4.18 -5.30
C ALA A 82 -8.77 5.58 -5.55
N ARG A 83 -9.40 5.80 -6.71
CA ARG A 83 -10.08 7.08 -7.02
C ARG A 83 -11.24 7.36 -6.08
N ALA A 84 -12.08 6.37 -5.82
CA ALA A 84 -13.23 6.53 -4.93
C ALA A 84 -12.82 6.89 -3.51
N VAL A 85 -11.74 6.29 -3.01
CA VAL A 85 -11.19 6.57 -1.67
C VAL A 85 -10.39 7.87 -1.64
N GLY A 86 -9.81 8.30 -2.78
CA GLY A 86 -8.90 9.44 -2.84
C GLY A 86 -7.51 9.14 -2.26
N ALA A 87 -7.11 7.87 -2.19
CA ALA A 87 -5.84 7.43 -1.63
C ALA A 87 -5.42 6.08 -2.23
N ALA A 88 -4.11 5.87 -2.43
CA ALA A 88 -3.55 4.62 -2.93
C ALA A 88 -2.62 4.00 -1.88
N ASN A 89 -2.72 2.68 -1.67
CA ASN A 89 -1.89 1.94 -0.72
C ASN A 89 -1.07 0.81 -1.35
N ALA A 90 -1.31 0.46 -2.61
CA ALA A 90 -0.57 -0.56 -3.33
C ALA A 90 -0.25 -0.11 -4.75
N LEU A 91 1.02 -0.27 -5.14
CA LEU A 91 1.58 0.15 -6.43
C LEU A 91 2.24 -1.03 -7.12
N TRP A 92 2.10 -1.12 -8.45
CA TRP A 92 2.79 -2.10 -9.29
C TRP A 92 2.99 -1.56 -10.70
N TYR A 93 3.97 -2.09 -11.41
CA TYR A 93 4.16 -1.79 -12.83
C TYR A 93 3.29 -2.69 -13.71
N LYS A 94 2.61 -2.09 -14.68
CA LYS A 94 1.95 -2.77 -15.80
C LYS A 94 2.18 -1.94 -17.07
N ASP A 95 2.69 -2.58 -18.11
CA ASP A 95 3.00 -1.93 -19.40
C ASP A 95 3.88 -0.68 -19.23
N SER A 96 4.93 -0.79 -18.41
CA SER A 96 5.88 0.27 -18.02
C SER A 96 5.24 1.47 -17.29
N ARG A 97 3.97 1.37 -16.87
CA ARG A 97 3.26 2.41 -16.13
C ARG A 97 3.07 1.99 -14.68
N LEU A 98 3.27 2.93 -13.78
CA LEU A 98 3.04 2.70 -12.37
C LEU A 98 1.54 2.86 -12.06
N ARG A 99 0.89 1.73 -11.76
CA ARG A 99 -0.52 1.65 -11.41
C ARG A 99 -0.71 1.59 -9.91
N SER A 100 -1.88 1.98 -9.46
CA SER A 100 -2.21 1.92 -8.04
C SER A 100 -3.65 1.51 -7.76
N THR A 101 -3.86 0.97 -6.56
CA THR A 101 -5.17 0.63 -6.01
C THR A 101 -5.25 0.98 -4.53
N ASN A 102 -6.44 0.86 -3.96
CA ASN A 102 -6.65 0.89 -2.51
C ASN A 102 -7.31 -0.41 -2.05
N THR A 103 -6.63 -1.12 -1.16
CA THR A 103 -7.10 -2.38 -0.55
C THR A 103 -7.50 -2.21 0.92
N ASP A 104 -7.38 -1.02 1.49
CA ASP A 104 -7.66 -0.78 2.91
C ASP A 104 -9.14 -0.94 3.22
N VAL A 105 -10.03 -0.42 2.35
CA VAL A 105 -11.48 -0.48 2.54
C VAL A 105 -11.97 -1.93 2.54
N GLU A 106 -11.58 -2.70 1.52
CA GLU A 106 -11.96 -4.12 1.43
C GLU A 106 -11.40 -4.93 2.59
N GLY A 107 -10.13 -4.69 2.98
CA GLY A 107 -9.51 -5.35 4.10
C GLY A 107 -10.22 -5.05 5.43
N PHE A 108 -10.64 -3.82 5.62
CA PHE A 108 -11.39 -3.40 6.81
C PHE A 108 -12.78 -4.04 6.85
N LEU A 109 -13.55 -3.95 5.77
CA LEU A 109 -14.89 -4.53 5.69
C LEU A 109 -14.86 -6.06 5.81
N ALA A 110 -13.95 -6.73 5.09
CA ALA A 110 -13.80 -8.17 5.19
C ALA A 110 -13.45 -8.64 6.60
N ASN A 111 -12.65 -7.88 7.34
CA ASN A 111 -12.34 -8.17 8.73
C ASN A 111 -13.57 -8.04 9.63
N LEU A 112 -14.38 -6.99 9.45
CA LEU A 112 -15.64 -6.82 10.20
C LEU A 112 -16.62 -7.94 9.91
N ASP A 113 -16.79 -8.30 8.63
CA ASP A 113 -17.68 -9.39 8.23
C ASP A 113 -17.27 -10.73 8.83
N ALA A 114 -15.97 -11.00 8.90
CA ALA A 114 -15.43 -12.23 9.46
C ALA A 114 -15.57 -12.31 10.99
N VAL A 115 -15.37 -11.20 11.68
CA VAL A 115 -15.37 -11.16 13.16
C VAL A 115 -16.77 -10.94 13.73
N THR A 116 -17.60 -10.13 13.06
CA THR A 116 -18.95 -9.78 13.53
C THR A 116 -19.92 -9.78 12.34
N PRO A 117 -20.34 -10.95 11.84
CA PRO A 117 -21.27 -11.04 10.72
C PRO A 117 -22.55 -10.23 10.96
N GLY A 118 -22.92 -9.37 10.00
CA GLY A 118 -24.09 -8.50 10.12
C GLY A 118 -23.91 -7.28 11.02
N TRP A 119 -22.68 -6.86 11.26
CA TRP A 119 -22.31 -5.67 12.03
C TRP A 119 -22.99 -4.39 11.53
N ASP A 120 -23.32 -4.33 10.26
CA ASP A 120 -23.95 -3.20 9.56
C ASP A 120 -25.49 -3.22 9.63
N ARG A 121 -26.10 -4.32 10.11
CA ARG A 121 -27.57 -4.44 10.20
C ARG A 121 -28.11 -3.51 11.26
N GLY A 122 -28.98 -2.58 10.83
CA GLY A 122 -29.61 -1.60 11.72
C GLY A 122 -28.67 -0.47 12.15
N LEU A 123 -27.51 -0.35 11.54
CA LEU A 123 -26.59 0.76 11.80
C LEU A 123 -27.22 2.07 11.31
N SER A 124 -27.44 3.00 12.24
CA SER A 124 -27.98 4.33 11.93
C SER A 124 -26.93 5.44 12.01
N THR A 125 -25.82 5.17 12.68
CA THR A 125 -24.78 6.18 12.92
C THR A 125 -23.40 5.53 12.94
N ALA A 126 -22.45 6.14 12.23
CA ALA A 126 -21.04 5.82 12.33
C ALA A 126 -20.25 7.07 12.75
N VAL A 127 -19.29 6.91 13.64
CA VAL A 127 -18.39 7.98 14.07
C VAL A 127 -16.99 7.67 13.59
N VAL A 128 -16.40 8.60 12.84
CA VAL A 128 -15.03 8.48 12.31
C VAL A 128 -14.15 9.54 12.97
N LEU A 129 -13.07 9.10 13.60
CA LEU A 129 -12.09 9.97 14.22
C LEU A 129 -10.93 10.21 13.26
N GLY A 130 -10.96 11.37 12.57
CA GLY A 130 -9.96 11.77 11.58
C GLY A 130 -10.55 11.98 10.18
N ALA A 131 -9.78 12.62 9.30
CA ALA A 131 -10.17 12.95 7.93
C ALA A 131 -9.07 12.68 6.89
N GLY A 132 -8.02 11.96 7.26
CA GLY A 132 -6.93 11.56 6.36
C GLY A 132 -7.28 10.39 5.46
N GLY A 133 -6.32 9.95 4.63
CA GLY A 133 -6.52 8.83 3.70
C GLY A 133 -6.85 7.47 4.34
N GLY A 134 -6.70 7.33 5.65
CA GLY A 134 -7.15 6.15 6.41
C GLY A 134 -8.58 6.23 6.95
N ALA A 135 -9.22 7.40 6.85
CA ALA A 135 -10.59 7.65 7.33
C ALA A 135 -11.63 7.75 6.18
N ARG A 136 -11.20 7.56 4.96
CA ARG A 136 -12.00 7.69 3.72
C ARG A 136 -12.54 6.36 3.21
#